data_2210c9414bf80a11c56a0dba6cd25c23
#
_entry.id   2210c9414bf80a11c56a0dba6cd25c23
#
_cell.length_a   1.000
_cell.length_b   1.000
_cell.length_c   1.000
_cell.angle_alpha   90.00
_cell.angle_beta   90.00
_cell.angle_gamma   90.00
#
_symmetry.space_group_name_H-M   'P 1'
#
loop_
_entity.id
_entity.type
_entity.pdbx_description
1 polymer ?
#
loop_
_entity_poly.entity_id
_entity_poly.type
_entity_poly.pdbx_seq_one_letter_code
_entity_poly.pdbx_strand_id
1 'polypeptide(L)' 'METYHITHEEDRWVLREEGDQRALLEAGSRQDILDETRDYMKLRTALVKVHGEDGEVAEEHRYPQEQDPLATGG' A
#
# COMPACT_ATOMS: atom_id res chain seq x y z
N MET A 1 -1.25 -12.10 9.62
CA MET A 1 -1.09 -11.20 8.46
C MET A 1 -1.15 -9.78 8.97
N GLU A 2 -0.18 -8.97 8.60
CA GLU A 2 -0.15 -7.56 8.99
C GLU A 2 -1.06 -6.75 8.10
N THR A 3 -1.63 -5.70 8.63
CA THR A 3 -2.48 -4.79 7.86
C THR A 3 -1.87 -3.40 7.89
N TYR A 4 -1.83 -2.78 6.73
CA TYR A 4 -1.27 -1.44 6.55
C TYR A 4 -2.28 -0.57 5.83
N HIS A 5 -2.11 0.74 5.93
CA HIS A 5 -2.98 1.69 5.27
C HIS A 5 -2.14 2.72 4.54
N ILE A 6 -2.53 3.00 3.30
CA ILE A 6 -1.98 4.12 2.54
C ILE A 6 -3.06 5.19 2.52
N THR A 7 -2.72 6.38 3.01
CA THR A 7 -3.67 7.48 3.08
C THR A 7 -3.11 8.71 2.39
N HIS A 8 -4.00 9.54 1.85
CA HIS A 8 -3.63 10.82 1.24
C HIS A 8 -3.77 11.90 2.31
N GLU A 9 -2.67 12.59 2.61
CA GLU A 9 -2.63 13.61 3.64
C GLU A 9 -2.05 14.89 3.07
N GLU A 10 -2.87 15.91 2.99
CA GLU A 10 -2.46 17.17 2.41
C GLU A 10 -1.98 16.96 0.98
N ASP A 11 -0.68 17.13 0.74
CA ASP A 11 -0.13 17.00 -0.61
C ASP A 11 0.77 15.77 -0.76
N ARG A 12 0.61 14.78 0.12
CA ARG A 12 1.45 13.59 0.05
C ARG A 12 0.66 12.36 0.42
N TRP A 13 1.28 11.21 0.12
CA TRP A 13 0.72 9.89 0.44
C TRP A 13 1.59 9.24 1.49
N VAL A 14 0.97 8.53 2.43
CA VAL A 14 1.66 7.99 3.59
C VAL A 14 1.26 6.55 3.81
N LEU A 15 2.24 5.70 4.12
CA LEU A 15 2.00 4.31 4.51
C LEU A 15 2.18 4.19 6.01
N ARG A 16 1.19 3.61 6.68
CA ARG A 16 1.26 3.32 8.11
C ARG A 16 0.78 1.91 8.38
N GLU A 17 1.32 1.30 9.43
CA GLU A 17 0.78 0.05 9.92
C GLU A 17 -0.50 0.34 10.70
N GLU A 18 -1.49 -0.57 10.59
CA GLU A 18 -2.75 -0.39 11.30
C GLU A 18 -2.47 -0.30 12.80
N GLY A 19 -3.04 0.71 13.43
CA GLY A 19 -2.83 0.92 14.87
C GLY A 19 -1.58 1.69 15.23
N ASP A 20 -0.72 2.01 14.27
CA ASP A 20 0.50 2.77 14.51
C ASP A 20 0.39 4.11 13.80
N GLN A 21 0.72 5.18 14.52
CA GLN A 21 0.63 6.53 13.96
C GLN A 21 1.87 6.95 13.18
N ARG A 22 2.95 6.19 13.28
CA ARG A 22 4.18 6.56 12.60
C ARG A 22 4.08 6.26 11.11
N ALA A 23 4.56 7.21 10.31
CA ALA A 23 4.65 7.00 8.88
C ALA A 23 5.84 6.10 8.57
N LEU A 24 5.59 5.01 7.88
CA LEU A 24 6.68 4.13 7.45
C LEU A 24 7.27 4.63 6.14
N LEU A 25 6.44 5.12 5.23
CA LEU A 25 6.86 5.64 3.95
C LEU A 25 6.02 6.87 3.63
N GLU A 26 6.59 7.80 2.87
CA GLU A 26 5.88 8.97 2.38
C GLU A 26 6.30 9.21 0.94
N ALA A 27 5.36 9.66 0.13
CA ALA A 27 5.65 9.95 -1.27
C ALA A 27 4.74 11.08 -1.75
N GLY A 28 5.16 11.72 -2.82
CA GLY A 28 4.44 12.87 -3.36
C GLY A 28 3.29 12.52 -4.29
N SER A 29 3.20 11.26 -4.71
CA SER A 29 2.13 10.84 -5.61
C SER A 29 1.66 9.46 -5.24
N ARG A 30 0.44 9.14 -5.68
CA ARG A 30 -0.14 7.82 -5.45
C ARG A 30 0.73 6.73 -6.08
N GLN A 31 1.18 6.96 -7.29
CA GLN A 31 1.98 5.96 -7.99
C GLN A 31 3.28 5.69 -7.22
N ASP A 32 3.91 6.75 -6.74
CA ASP A 32 5.17 6.60 -6.02
C ASP A 32 4.98 5.83 -4.71
N ILE A 33 3.93 6.14 -3.95
CA ILE A 33 3.72 5.41 -2.69
C ILE A 33 3.41 3.94 -2.97
N LEU A 34 2.70 3.65 -4.04
CA LEU A 34 2.40 2.27 -4.38
C LEU A 34 3.67 1.51 -4.76
N ASP A 35 4.55 2.15 -5.53
CA ASP A 35 5.81 1.54 -5.92
C ASP A 35 6.71 1.30 -4.71
N GLU A 36 6.80 2.27 -3.82
CA GLU A 36 7.63 2.15 -2.63
C GLU A 36 7.05 1.11 -1.68
N THR A 37 5.73 1.06 -1.57
CA THR A 37 5.07 0.07 -0.72
C THR A 37 5.30 -1.34 -1.23
N ARG A 38 5.22 -1.54 -2.54
CA ARG A 38 5.46 -2.85 -3.12
C ARG A 38 6.88 -3.32 -2.81
N ASP A 39 7.84 -2.42 -2.89
CA ASP A 39 9.22 -2.73 -2.61
C ASP A 39 9.41 -3.05 -1.12
N TYR A 40 8.79 -2.24 -0.27
CA TYR A 40 8.87 -2.43 1.18
C TYR A 40 8.26 -3.76 1.60
N MET A 41 7.19 -4.17 0.93
CA MET A 41 6.46 -5.40 1.27
C MET A 41 6.99 -6.64 0.58
N LYS A 42 8.09 -6.52 -0.12
CA LYS A 42 8.58 -7.58 -1.01
C LYS A 42 8.75 -8.91 -0.30
N LEU A 43 9.20 -8.88 0.96
CA LEU A 43 9.43 -10.08 1.75
C LEU A 43 8.48 -10.18 2.94
N ARG A 44 7.39 -9.44 2.91
CA ARG A 44 6.42 -9.44 4.00
C ARG A 44 5.10 -10.00 3.53
N THR A 45 4.37 -10.61 4.45
CA THR A 45 3.01 -11.05 4.21
C THR A 45 2.09 -10.02 4.85
N ALA A 46 1.36 -9.28 4.04
CA ALA A 46 0.57 -8.15 4.55
C ALA A 46 -0.58 -7.81 3.62
N LEU A 47 -1.59 -7.17 4.20
CA LEU A 47 -2.69 -6.58 3.46
C LEU A 47 -2.54 -5.07 3.55
N VAL A 48 -2.55 -4.40 2.41
CA VAL A 48 -2.45 -2.94 2.36
C VAL A 48 -3.74 -2.38 1.80
N LYS A 49 -4.39 -1.54 2.58
CA LYS A 49 -5.62 -0.87 2.18
C LYS A 49 -5.28 0.52 1.70
N VAL A 50 -5.58 0.78 0.43
CA VAL A 50 -5.28 2.08 -0.18
C VAL A 50 -6.52 2.94 -0.09
N HIS A 51 -6.41 4.04 0.63
CA HIS A 51 -7.52 4.97 0.81
C HIS A 51 -7.50 6.02 -0.28
N GLY A 52 -8.68 6.44 -0.71
CA GLY A 52 -8.80 7.55 -1.64
C GLY A 52 -8.63 8.88 -0.92
N GLU A 53 -8.74 9.95 -1.69
CA GLU A 53 -8.60 11.30 -1.13
C GLU A 53 -9.72 11.63 -0.16
N ASP A 54 -10.84 10.93 -0.27
CA ASP A 54 -11.96 11.11 0.64
C ASP A 54 -11.81 10.31 1.94
N GLY A 55 -10.73 9.54 2.06
CA GLY A 55 -10.47 8.73 3.24
C GLY A 55 -11.06 7.35 3.22
N GLU A 56 -11.86 7.00 2.24
CA GLU A 56 -12.45 5.69 2.15
C GLU A 56 -11.53 4.71 1.43
N VAL A 57 -11.65 3.43 1.79
CA VAL A 57 -10.82 2.39 1.16
C VAL A 57 -11.26 2.24 -0.29
N ALA A 58 -10.32 2.51 -1.20
CA ALA A 58 -10.56 2.40 -2.63
C ALA A 58 -10.03 1.10 -3.21
N GLU A 59 -8.94 0.59 -2.65
CA GLU A 59 -8.31 -0.64 -3.14
C GLU A 59 -7.69 -1.40 -1.98
N GLU A 60 -7.51 -2.69 -2.19
CA GLU A 60 -6.76 -3.53 -1.26
C GLU A 60 -5.74 -4.31 -2.03
N HIS A 61 -4.51 -4.32 -1.53
CA HIS A 61 -3.41 -5.05 -2.15
C HIS A 61 -2.87 -6.05 -1.16
N ARG A 62 -2.72 -7.29 -1.60
CA ARG A 62 -2.17 -8.34 -0.75
C ARG A 62 -0.73 -8.58 -1.16
N TYR A 63 0.14 -8.67 -0.16
CA TYR A 63 1.57 -8.84 -0.41
C TYR A 63 2.11 -10.10 0.29
N PRO A 64 3.13 -10.72 -0.24
CA PRO A 64 3.72 -10.34 -1.52
C PRO A 64 2.70 -10.51 -2.63
N GLN A 65 2.82 -9.69 -3.66
CA GLN A 65 1.93 -9.83 -4.80
C GLN A 65 2.32 -11.11 -5.52
N GLU A 66 1.51 -12.11 -5.33
CA GLU A 66 1.74 -13.35 -6.04
C GLU A 66 1.39 -13.12 -7.49
N GLN A 67 2.30 -13.54 -8.34
CA GLN A 67 2.01 -13.49 -9.75
C GLN A 67 1.12 -14.65 -10.07
N ASP A 68 -0.13 -14.34 -10.37
CA ASP A 68 -1.04 -15.35 -10.85
C ASP A 68 -0.48 -15.87 -12.18
N PRO A 69 -0.19 -17.17 -12.29
CA PRO A 69 0.35 -17.69 -13.54
C PRO A 69 -0.54 -17.39 -14.74
N LEU A 70 -1.84 -17.31 -14.51
CA LEU A 70 -2.75 -16.98 -15.60
C LEU A 70 -2.65 -15.52 -16.00
N ALA A 71 -2.42 -14.65 -15.01
CA ALA A 71 -2.28 -13.23 -15.29
C ALA A 71 -0.95 -12.94 -15.96
N THR A 72 0.09 -13.64 -15.55
CA THR A 72 1.41 -13.41 -16.11
C THR A 72 1.64 -14.22 -17.38
N GLY A 73 0.94 -15.32 -17.50
CA GLY A 73 1.01 -16.14 -18.70
C GLY A 73 0.39 -15.45 -19.88
N GLY A 74 -0.34 -14.43 -19.55
CA GLY A 74 -0.83 -13.58 -20.64
C GLY A 74 0.36 -12.93 -21.26
#